data_1be340b4a9247ec491985871ec267f68
#
_entry.id   1be340b4a9247ec491985871ec267f68
#
_cell.length_a   1.000
_cell.length_b   1.000
_cell.length_c   1.000
_cell.angle_alpha   90.00
_cell.angle_beta   90.00
_cell.angle_gamma   90.00
#
_symmetry.space_group_name_H-M   'P 1'
#
loop_
_entity.id
_entity.type
_entity.pdbx_description
1 polymer ?
#
loop_
_entity_poly.entity_id
_entity_poly.type
_entity_poly.pdbx_seq_one_letter_code
_entity_poly.pdbx_strand_id
1 'polypeptide(L)' 'MGMGAKVFTATKAKDREELGDVLTRWIRDNPRAKILDKIVTQSSDSEFHCLSITVFYEMLPQ' A
#
# COMPACT_ATOMS: atom_id res chain seq x y z
N MET A 1 -21.08 -2.25 4.79
CA MET A 1 -19.83 -1.49 4.77
C MET A 1 -18.73 -2.37 5.32
N GLY A 2 -17.69 -2.57 4.58
CA GLY A 2 -16.59 -3.43 4.98
C GLY A 2 -15.33 -2.66 5.23
N MET A 3 -14.63 -3.06 6.28
CA MET A 3 -13.25 -2.62 6.50
C MET A 3 -12.31 -3.62 5.83
N GLY A 4 -11.25 -3.13 5.27
CA GLY A 4 -10.26 -3.98 4.63
C GLY A 4 -8.84 -3.46 4.82
N ALA A 5 -7.90 -4.30 4.45
CA ALA A 5 -6.50 -3.96 4.43
C ALA A 5 -5.91 -4.35 3.08
N LYS A 6 -5.13 -3.47 2.50
CA LYS A 6 -4.42 -3.73 1.26
C LYS A 6 -2.93 -3.60 1.54
N VAL A 7 -2.17 -4.60 1.14
CA VAL A 7 -0.72 -4.62 1.37
C VAL A 7 -0.01 -4.49 0.03
N PHE A 8 0.91 -3.56 -0.03
CA PHE A 8 1.78 -3.34 -1.19
C PHE A 8 3.21 -3.62 -0.75
N THR A 9 3.92 -4.44 -1.51
CA THR A 9 5.31 -4.78 -1.17
C THR A 9 6.20 -4.63 -2.40
N ALA A 10 7.45 -4.28 -2.17
CA ALA A 10 8.45 -4.20 -3.22
C ALA A 10 9.81 -4.55 -2.66
N THR A 11 10.59 -5.31 -3.42
CA THR A 11 11.94 -5.72 -3.02
C THR A 11 13.01 -5.12 -3.91
N LYS A 12 12.77 -5.04 -5.22
CA LYS A 12 13.73 -4.45 -6.15
C LYS A 12 13.75 -2.94 -5.98
N ALA A 13 14.94 -2.34 -6.15
CA ALA A 13 15.11 -0.90 -5.97
C ALA A 13 14.13 -0.09 -6.83
N LYS A 14 13.96 -0.48 -8.10
CA LYS A 14 13.04 0.20 -9.00
C LYS A 14 11.61 0.10 -8.50
N ASP A 15 11.20 -1.09 -8.05
CA ASP A 15 9.84 -1.30 -7.58
C ASP A 15 9.57 -0.52 -6.29
N ARG A 16 10.59 -0.40 -5.41
CA ARG A 16 10.46 0.41 -4.21
C ARG A 16 10.28 1.89 -4.52
N GLU A 17 11.00 2.39 -5.53
CA GLU A 17 10.84 3.77 -5.97
C GLU A 17 9.45 4.04 -6.53
N GLU A 18 8.85 3.05 -7.17
CA GLU A 18 7.55 3.18 -7.82
C GLU A 18 6.38 2.82 -6.90
N LEU A 19 6.66 2.33 -5.69
CA LEU A 19 5.60 1.83 -4.82
C LEU A 19 4.58 2.90 -4.45
N GLY A 20 5.03 4.13 -4.26
CA GLY A 20 4.12 5.24 -4.01
C GLY A 20 3.17 5.49 -5.16
N ASP A 21 3.66 5.36 -6.40
CA ASP A 21 2.83 5.53 -7.59
C ASP A 21 1.81 4.40 -7.72
N VAL A 22 2.21 3.18 -7.36
CA VAL A 22 1.30 2.03 -7.35
C VAL A 22 0.16 2.27 -6.36
N LEU A 23 0.49 2.73 -5.16
CA LEU A 23 -0.51 3.05 -4.15
C LEU A 23 -1.44 4.17 -4.59
N THR A 24 -0.87 5.23 -5.16
CA THR A 24 -1.65 6.37 -5.64
C THR A 24 -2.63 5.92 -6.72
N ARG A 25 -2.20 5.05 -7.62
CA ARG A 25 -3.05 4.52 -8.68
C ARG A 25 -4.19 3.68 -8.09
N TRP A 26 -3.88 2.88 -7.08
CA TRP A 26 -4.89 2.07 -6.41
C TRP A 26 -5.96 2.95 -5.75
N ILE A 27 -5.54 4.02 -5.07
CA ILE A 27 -6.47 4.95 -4.44
C ILE A 27 -7.37 5.60 -5.49
N ARG A 28 -6.78 6.01 -6.61
CA ARG A 28 -7.53 6.64 -7.69
C ARG A 28 -8.55 5.67 -8.32
N ASP A 29 -8.18 4.40 -8.44
CA ASP A 29 -9.04 3.39 -9.04
C ASP A 29 -10.13 2.89 -8.07
N ASN A 30 -10.03 3.24 -6.80
CA ASN A 30 -10.97 2.82 -5.77
C ASN A 30 -11.50 4.04 -5.00
N PRO A 31 -12.27 4.91 -5.67
CA PRO A 31 -12.68 6.18 -5.06
C PRO A 31 -13.60 6.03 -3.86
N ARG A 32 -14.24 4.86 -3.70
CA ARG A 32 -15.07 4.61 -2.53
C ARG A 32 -14.32 4.02 -1.35
N ALA A 33 -13.03 3.73 -1.52
CA ALA A 33 -12.21 3.28 -0.43
C ALA A 33 -11.72 4.49 0.36
N LYS A 34 -12.26 4.65 1.57
CA LYS A 34 -11.81 5.70 2.49
C LYS A 34 -10.61 5.20 3.26
N ILE A 35 -9.48 5.85 3.12
CA ILE A 35 -8.26 5.47 3.80
C ILE A 35 -8.35 5.90 5.26
N LEU A 36 -8.25 4.95 6.17
CA LEU A 36 -8.33 5.19 7.60
C LEU A 36 -6.96 5.35 8.22
N ASP A 37 -5.99 4.53 7.77
CA ASP A 37 -4.65 4.53 8.32
C ASP A 37 -3.72 3.84 7.35
N LYS A 38 -2.43 4.04 7.55
CA LYS A 38 -1.40 3.36 6.78
C LYS A 38 -0.20 3.07 7.67
N ILE A 39 0.44 1.95 7.41
CA ILE A 39 1.66 1.57 8.11
C ILE A 39 2.72 1.27 7.06
N VAL A 40 3.85 1.94 7.16
CA VAL A 40 4.99 1.72 6.28
C VAL A 40 6.06 1.01 7.08
N THR A 41 6.49 -0.14 6.60
CA THR A 41 7.57 -0.91 7.22
C THR A 41 8.63 -1.20 6.19
N GLN A 42 9.87 -1.25 6.66
CA GLN A 42 10.99 -1.61 5.82
C GLN A 42 11.83 -2.63 6.57
N SER A 43 12.11 -3.73 5.91
CA SER A 43 13.03 -4.73 6.44
C SER A 43 14.16 -4.95 5.44
N SER A 44 15.34 -5.22 5.95
CA SER A 44 16.47 -5.50 5.09
C SER A 44 17.38 -6.52 5.75
N ASP A 45 17.96 -7.36 4.93
CA ASP A 45 19.03 -8.25 5.36
C ASP A 45 20.24 -8.03 4.46
N SER A 46 21.21 -8.95 4.48
CA SER A 46 22.42 -8.78 3.69
C SER A 46 22.20 -8.81 2.18
N GLU A 47 21.06 -9.32 1.73
CA GLU A 47 20.82 -9.52 0.29
C GLU A 47 19.57 -8.83 -0.20
N PHE A 48 18.57 -8.62 0.67
CA PHE A 48 17.26 -8.15 0.24
C PHE A 48 16.79 -6.98 1.10
N HIS A 49 16.10 -6.06 0.45
CA HIS A 49 15.39 -4.98 1.11
C HIS A 49 13.93 -5.10 0.73
N CYS A 50 13.06 -5.09 1.70
CA CYS A 50 11.62 -5.18 1.46
C CYS A 50 10.93 -3.95 2.04
N LEU A 51 10.22 -3.24 1.18
CA LEU A 51 9.38 -2.12 1.60
C LEU A 51 7.93 -2.58 1.53
N SER A 52 7.19 -2.36 2.60
CA SER A 52 5.78 -2.73 2.66
C SER A 52 4.95 -1.54 3.12
N ILE A 53 3.84 -1.32 2.44
CA ILE A 53 2.86 -0.33 2.83
C ILE A 53 1.55 -1.07 3.03
N THR A 54 1.01 -1.00 4.25
CA THR A 54 -0.30 -1.56 4.56
C THR A 54 -1.27 -0.41 4.71
N VAL A 55 -2.36 -0.47 3.94
CA VAL A 55 -3.39 0.56 3.96
C VAL A 55 -4.65 -0.06 4.55
N PHE A 56 -5.18 0.57 5.60
CA PHE A 56 -6.46 0.19 6.17
C PHE A 56 -7.53 1.13 5.62
N TYR A 57 -8.61 0.57 5.14
CA TYR A 57 -9.63 1.36 4.47
C TYR A 57 -11.03 0.85 4.81
N GLU A 58 -11.99 1.71 4.58
CA GLU A 58 -13.40 1.39 4.71
C GLU A 58 -14.06 1.65 3.35
N MET A 59 -14.82 0.67 2.86
CA MET A 59 -15.58 0.86 1.62
C MET A 59 -16.83 1.64 1.93
N LEU A 60 -16.95 2.81 1.31
CA LEU A 60 -18.10 3.66 1.48
C LEU A 60 -19.24 3.18 0.59
N PRO A 61 -20.51 3.37 0.99
CA PRO A 61 -21.65 3.02 0.15
C PRO A 61 -21.69 3.93 -1.08
N GLN A 62 -22.32 3.42 -2.12
CA GLN A 62 -22.55 4.21 -3.33
C GLN A 62 -23.48 5.37 -3.06
#